data_bb4f9f525e33b1ee47523a491df40dfe
#
_entry.id   bb4f9f525e33b1ee47523a491df40dfe
#
_cell.length_a   1.000
_cell.length_b   1.000
_cell.length_c   1.000
_cell.angle_alpha   90.00
_cell.angle_beta   90.00
_cell.angle_gamma   90.00
#
_symmetry.space_group_name_H-M   'P 1'
#
loop_
_entity.id
_entity.type
_entity.pdbx_description
1 polymer ?
#
loop_
_entity_poly.entity_id
_entity_poly.type
_entity_poly.pdbx_seq_one_letter_code
_entity_poly.pdbx_strand_id
1 'polypeptide(L)'
;YYEPLNLSQPWTWNNRLHDKLIIVDDQLAMIGGRNIGDKFFIQDYDGDPVLDRDVVIINTDGSRSSAVNQISQYYQQVWSHHYSRSPAAQLTERQQQSGLEHANVLREYINQKRQSEPDQFGRYFDWAGESVPTQKVTLIHNPIQRFNKEPWVWQEFVGLLEQAEISVFIQSPYVIPSRQMRRYLDFNQVTAADITIL
;
A
#
# COMPACT_ATOMS: atom_id res chain seq x y z
N TYR A 1 -6.87 -13.06 6.71
CA TYR A 1 -6.75 -12.08 7.80
C TYR A 1 -5.39 -12.18 8.46
N TYR A 2 -4.69 -11.07 8.60
CA TYR A 2 -3.48 -10.96 9.40
C TYR A 2 -3.86 -10.52 10.82
N GLU A 3 -3.37 -11.26 11.83
CA GLU A 3 -3.72 -11.06 13.25
C GLU A 3 -5.24 -10.88 13.50
N PRO A 4 -6.09 -11.87 13.21
CA PRO A 4 -7.51 -11.78 13.49
C PRO A 4 -7.76 -11.56 14.99
N LEU A 5 -8.88 -10.91 15.31
CA LEU A 5 -9.26 -10.65 16.70
C LEU A 5 -9.24 -11.94 17.53
N ASN A 6 -8.48 -11.92 18.62
CA ASN A 6 -8.39 -13.01 19.58
C ASN A 6 -8.91 -12.53 20.94
N LEU A 7 -10.04 -13.06 21.38
CA LEU A 7 -10.67 -12.65 22.64
C LEU A 7 -9.81 -12.97 23.88
N SER A 8 -8.92 -13.97 23.78
CA SER A 8 -7.97 -14.30 24.84
C SER A 8 -6.74 -13.38 24.91
N GLN A 9 -6.55 -12.52 23.92
CA GLN A 9 -5.40 -11.65 23.79
C GLN A 9 -5.80 -10.20 23.41
N PRO A 10 -6.52 -9.47 24.30
CA PRO A 10 -7.10 -8.16 23.95
C PRO A 10 -6.04 -7.09 23.63
N TRP A 11 -4.81 -7.25 24.10
CA TRP A 11 -3.69 -6.37 23.76
C TRP A 11 -3.26 -6.44 22.30
N THR A 12 -3.73 -7.44 21.53
CA THR A 12 -3.45 -7.58 20.08
C THR A 12 -4.51 -6.92 19.20
N TRP A 13 -5.61 -6.45 19.76
CA TRP A 13 -6.75 -5.94 18.97
C TRP A 13 -6.44 -4.70 18.14
N ASN A 14 -5.40 -3.95 18.53
CA ASN A 14 -4.94 -2.79 17.78
C ASN A 14 -3.90 -3.12 16.71
N ASN A 15 -3.44 -4.38 16.66
CA ASN A 15 -2.51 -4.79 15.61
C ASN A 15 -3.26 -4.88 14.29
N ARG A 16 -2.77 -4.16 13.28
CA ARG A 16 -3.36 -4.14 11.94
C ARG A 16 -2.24 -4.11 10.91
N LEU A 17 -2.42 -4.88 9.86
CA LEU A 17 -1.69 -4.66 8.63
C LEU A 17 -2.31 -3.45 7.92
N HIS A 18 -1.50 -2.47 7.59
CA HIS A 18 -1.99 -1.23 6.98
C HIS A 18 -1.48 -1.03 5.56
N ASP A 19 -0.73 -1.97 5.04
CA ASP A 19 -0.20 -1.91 3.68
C ASP A 19 -1.32 -2.04 2.64
N LYS A 20 -1.24 -1.23 1.61
CA LYS A 20 -2.12 -1.25 0.46
C LYS A 20 -1.25 -1.50 -0.75
N LEU A 21 -1.35 -2.70 -1.28
CA LEU A 21 -0.61 -3.09 -2.46
C LEU A 21 -1.46 -3.99 -3.37
N ILE A 22 -1.25 -3.83 -4.65
CA ILE A 22 -1.85 -4.67 -5.69
C ILE A 22 -0.69 -5.20 -6.52
N ILE A 23 -0.70 -6.49 -6.81
CA ILE A 23 0.30 -7.15 -7.64
C ILE A 23 -0.43 -7.86 -8.77
N VAL A 24 0.03 -7.66 -9.99
CA VAL A 24 -0.55 -8.27 -11.18
C VAL A 24 0.54 -9.01 -11.93
N ASP A 25 0.42 -10.33 -12.01
CA ASP A 25 1.24 -11.25 -12.81
C ASP A 25 2.76 -11.08 -12.61
N ASP A 26 3.20 -10.64 -11.42
CA ASP A 26 4.60 -10.29 -11.10
C ASP A 26 5.25 -9.30 -12.10
N GLN A 27 4.42 -8.59 -12.88
CA GLN A 27 4.83 -7.59 -13.85
C GLN A 27 4.51 -6.17 -13.41
N LEU A 28 3.45 -5.99 -12.65
CA LEU A 28 3.02 -4.70 -12.15
C LEU A 28 2.76 -4.77 -10.65
N ALA A 29 3.20 -3.74 -9.93
CA ALA A 29 2.82 -3.53 -8.56
C ALA A 29 2.33 -2.09 -8.35
N MET A 30 1.30 -1.93 -7.53
CA MET A 30 0.80 -0.64 -7.09
C MET A 30 0.87 -0.58 -5.57
N ILE A 31 1.46 0.49 -5.06
CA ILE A 31 1.58 0.78 -3.63
C ILE A 31 1.03 2.18 -3.36
N GLY A 32 0.24 2.33 -2.33
CA GLY A 32 -0.30 3.63 -1.95
C GLY A 32 -0.88 3.70 -0.56
N GLY A 33 -1.49 4.81 -0.25
CA GLY A 33 -2.17 5.05 1.02
C GLY A 33 -3.68 4.79 0.97
N ARG A 34 -4.28 4.64 -0.22
CA ARG A 34 -5.73 4.52 -0.38
C ARG A 34 -6.28 3.25 0.25
N ASN A 35 -7.28 3.41 1.09
CA ASN A 35 -8.14 2.31 1.48
C ASN A 35 -9.23 2.09 0.43
N ILE A 36 -9.77 0.88 0.33
CA ILE A 36 -10.94 0.61 -0.50
C ILE A 36 -12.16 1.22 0.18
N GLY A 37 -12.62 2.36 -0.34
CA GLY A 37 -13.76 3.10 0.20
C GLY A 37 -14.04 4.35 -0.63
N ASP A 38 -15.30 4.76 -0.72
CA ASP A 38 -15.81 5.78 -1.62
C ASP A 38 -15.06 7.11 -1.52
N LYS A 39 -14.79 7.59 -0.32
CA LYS A 39 -14.07 8.86 -0.09
C LYS A 39 -12.66 8.94 -0.71
N PHE A 40 -12.07 7.79 -1.09
CA PHE A 40 -10.75 7.73 -1.73
C PHE A 40 -10.82 7.68 -3.25
N PHE A 41 -11.97 7.35 -3.83
CA PHE A 41 -12.11 7.08 -5.26
C PHE A 41 -13.20 7.90 -5.94
N ILE A 42 -14.23 8.35 -5.21
CA ILE A 42 -15.33 9.13 -5.79
C ILE A 42 -14.93 10.61 -5.79
N GLN A 43 -14.90 11.20 -6.99
CA GLN A 43 -14.49 12.59 -7.18
C GLN A 43 -15.44 13.59 -6.54
N ASP A 44 -16.75 13.34 -6.63
CA ASP A 44 -17.81 14.17 -6.05
C ASP A 44 -18.40 13.53 -4.78
N TYR A 45 -17.53 13.03 -3.91
CA TYR A 45 -17.93 12.42 -2.64
C TYR A 45 -18.59 13.48 -1.74
N ASP A 46 -19.79 13.16 -1.24
CA ASP A 46 -20.54 14.04 -0.30
C ASP A 46 -19.89 13.93 1.10
N GLY A 47 -18.91 14.76 1.32
CA GLY A 47 -18.07 14.80 2.52
C GLY A 47 -16.67 15.29 2.19
N ASP A 48 -15.73 15.10 3.12
CA ASP A 48 -14.33 15.47 2.90
C ASP A 48 -13.60 14.36 2.12
N PRO A 49 -13.30 14.56 0.82
CA PRO A 49 -12.55 13.59 0.04
C PRO A 49 -11.11 13.44 0.57
N VAL A 50 -10.59 12.24 0.55
CA VAL A 50 -9.18 11.99 0.88
C VAL A 50 -8.36 11.99 -0.39
N LEU A 51 -7.50 12.98 -0.52
CA LEU A 51 -6.50 13.02 -1.59
C LEU A 51 -5.29 12.19 -1.18
N ASP A 52 -4.96 11.22 -2.00
CA ASP A 52 -3.83 10.33 -1.79
C ASP A 52 -3.08 10.09 -3.10
N ARG A 53 -1.87 9.58 -3.02
CA ARG A 53 -1.06 9.22 -4.18
C ARG A 53 -0.66 7.77 -4.11
N ASP A 54 -0.75 7.12 -5.25
CA ASP A 54 -0.31 5.75 -5.44
C ASP A 54 0.84 5.74 -6.45
N VAL A 55 1.74 4.79 -6.28
CA VAL A 55 2.86 4.57 -7.20
C VAL A 55 2.63 3.25 -7.90
N VAL A 56 2.67 3.28 -9.23
CA VAL A 56 2.64 2.08 -10.07
C VAL A 56 4.05 1.79 -10.56
N ILE A 57 4.50 0.58 -10.36
CA ILE A 57 5.83 0.09 -10.73
C ILE A 57 5.65 -1.03 -11.73
N ILE A 58 6.37 -0.94 -12.86
CA ILE A 58 6.29 -1.92 -13.94
C ILE A 58 7.65 -2.59 -14.11
N ASN A 59 7.66 -3.91 -14.14
CA ASN A 59 8.83 -4.73 -14.43
C ASN A 59 8.86 -5.04 -15.93
N THR A 60 9.47 -4.18 -16.71
CA THR A 60 9.47 -4.29 -18.17
C THR A 60 10.45 -5.31 -18.73
N ASP A 61 11.52 -5.63 -17.98
CA ASP A 61 12.59 -6.52 -18.40
C ASP A 61 12.49 -7.95 -17.80
N GLY A 62 11.46 -8.19 -16.99
CA GLY A 62 11.27 -9.48 -16.30
C GLY A 62 12.33 -9.79 -15.25
N SER A 63 13.10 -8.78 -14.81
CA SER A 63 14.18 -8.97 -13.84
C SER A 63 13.66 -9.51 -12.50
N ARG A 64 14.32 -10.56 -12.00
CA ARG A 64 14.01 -11.14 -10.69
C ARG A 64 14.43 -10.24 -9.52
N SER A 65 15.30 -9.29 -9.75
CA SER A 65 15.74 -8.30 -8.75
C SER A 65 14.89 -7.03 -8.76
N SER A 66 13.84 -6.97 -9.58
CA SER A 66 12.96 -5.81 -9.68
C SER A 66 12.22 -5.53 -8.37
N ALA A 67 11.80 -4.27 -8.18
CA ALA A 67 10.96 -3.89 -7.04
C ALA A 67 9.63 -4.65 -7.04
N VAL A 68 9.05 -4.96 -8.19
CA VAL A 68 7.82 -5.77 -8.29
C VAL A 68 8.03 -7.14 -7.65
N ASN A 69 9.14 -7.81 -7.94
CA ASN A 69 9.46 -9.10 -7.31
C ASN A 69 9.75 -8.97 -5.81
N GLN A 70 10.37 -7.88 -5.36
CA GLN A 70 10.57 -7.62 -3.93
C GLN A 70 9.22 -7.45 -3.22
N ILE A 71 8.28 -6.74 -3.83
CA ILE A 71 6.91 -6.56 -3.32
C ILE A 71 6.16 -7.90 -3.28
N SER A 72 6.29 -8.71 -4.33
CA SER A 72 5.68 -10.04 -4.39
C SER A 72 6.24 -10.95 -3.28
N GLN A 73 7.54 -10.95 -3.06
CA GLN A 73 8.18 -11.71 -1.97
C GLN A 73 7.72 -11.22 -0.59
N TYR A 74 7.64 -9.90 -0.39
CA TYR A 74 7.09 -9.33 0.85
C TYR A 74 5.65 -9.78 1.08
N TYR A 75 4.79 -9.70 0.06
CA TYR A 75 3.42 -10.18 0.13
C TYR A 75 3.35 -11.65 0.51
N GLN A 76 4.18 -12.51 -0.10
CA GLN A 76 4.24 -13.94 0.22
C GLN A 76 4.68 -14.19 1.67
N GLN A 77 5.61 -13.40 2.18
CA GLN A 77 6.02 -13.49 3.59
C GLN A 77 4.86 -13.14 4.54
N VAL A 78 4.09 -12.07 4.24
CA VAL A 78 2.91 -11.69 5.02
C VAL A 78 1.81 -12.75 4.88
N TRP A 79 1.54 -13.22 3.66
CA TRP A 79 0.52 -14.23 3.39
C TRP A 79 0.78 -15.55 4.12
N SER A 80 2.02 -16.02 4.09
CA SER A 80 2.44 -17.29 4.70
C SER A 80 2.81 -17.15 6.18
N HIS A 81 2.73 -15.94 6.74
CA HIS A 81 3.10 -15.69 8.12
C HIS A 81 2.16 -16.42 9.09
N HIS A 82 2.72 -16.91 10.21
CA HIS A 82 1.93 -17.65 11.20
C HIS A 82 0.78 -16.84 11.85
N TYR A 83 0.78 -15.51 11.71
CA TYR A 83 -0.34 -14.64 12.11
C TYR A 83 -1.41 -14.50 11.04
N SER A 84 -1.16 -14.95 9.82
CA SER A 84 -2.16 -14.95 8.75
C SER A 84 -3.11 -16.14 8.89
N ARG A 85 -4.38 -15.92 8.69
CA ARG A 85 -5.44 -16.92 8.80
C ARG A 85 -6.37 -16.83 7.61
N SER A 86 -6.76 -17.98 7.09
CA SER A 86 -7.88 -18.06 6.16
C SER A 86 -9.17 -17.64 6.86
N PRO A 87 -10.06 -16.89 6.20
CA PRO A 87 -11.33 -16.44 6.80
C PRO A 87 -12.27 -17.59 7.13
N ALA A 88 -12.30 -18.63 6.30
CA ALA A 88 -13.09 -19.84 6.53
C ALA A 88 -12.48 -21.02 5.76
N ALA A 89 -12.37 -22.17 6.41
CA ALA A 89 -11.96 -23.40 5.74
C ALA A 89 -13.08 -23.96 4.86
N GLN A 90 -14.32 -23.77 5.27
CA GLN A 90 -15.53 -24.21 4.56
C GLN A 90 -16.63 -23.17 4.76
N LEU A 91 -17.33 -22.83 3.68
CA LEU A 91 -18.49 -21.97 3.71
C LEU A 91 -19.75 -22.85 3.82
N THR A 92 -20.71 -22.43 4.62
CA THR A 92 -22.06 -23.01 4.61
C THR A 92 -22.75 -22.70 3.29
N GLU A 93 -23.74 -23.53 2.90
CA GLU A 93 -24.50 -23.27 1.66
C GLU A 93 -25.12 -21.88 1.64
N ARG A 94 -25.63 -21.39 2.76
CA ARG A 94 -26.18 -20.04 2.89
C ARG A 94 -25.12 -18.96 2.62
N GLN A 95 -23.89 -19.13 3.12
CA GLN A 95 -22.79 -18.20 2.88
C GLN A 95 -22.34 -18.23 1.42
N GLN A 96 -22.31 -19.43 0.80
CA GLN A 96 -22.00 -19.56 -0.63
C GLN A 96 -23.05 -18.87 -1.49
N GLN A 97 -24.32 -19.10 -1.22
CA GLN A 97 -25.43 -18.48 -1.93
C GLN A 97 -25.39 -16.95 -1.80
N SER A 98 -25.24 -16.43 -0.59
CA SER A 98 -25.11 -14.99 -0.36
C SER A 98 -23.88 -14.41 -1.08
N GLY A 99 -22.75 -15.12 -1.09
CA GLY A 99 -21.55 -14.71 -1.81
C GLY A 99 -21.78 -14.62 -3.32
N LEU A 100 -22.49 -15.59 -3.90
CA LEU A 100 -22.86 -15.58 -5.34
C LEU A 100 -23.79 -14.41 -5.68
N GLU A 101 -24.79 -14.16 -4.84
CA GLU A 101 -25.72 -13.02 -5.01
C GLU A 101 -24.95 -11.69 -5.02
N HIS A 102 -24.09 -11.45 -4.04
CA HIS A 102 -23.26 -10.25 -3.99
C HIS A 102 -22.31 -10.14 -5.19
N ALA A 103 -21.68 -11.25 -5.61
CA ALA A 103 -20.83 -11.27 -6.78
C ALA A 103 -21.60 -10.91 -8.06
N ASN A 104 -22.84 -11.35 -8.20
CA ASN A 104 -23.69 -10.99 -9.34
C ASN A 104 -24.05 -9.51 -9.33
N VAL A 105 -24.45 -8.94 -8.19
CA VAL A 105 -24.72 -7.50 -8.03
C VAL A 105 -23.51 -6.69 -8.44
N LEU A 106 -22.30 -7.05 -7.99
CA LEU A 106 -21.07 -6.36 -8.37
C LEU A 106 -20.77 -6.47 -9.88
N ARG A 107 -20.98 -7.63 -10.49
CA ARG A 107 -20.80 -7.80 -11.94
C ARG A 107 -21.78 -6.94 -12.74
N GLU A 108 -23.03 -6.90 -12.36
CA GLU A 108 -24.05 -6.06 -12.97
C GLU A 108 -23.69 -4.59 -12.85
N TYR A 109 -23.30 -4.13 -11.66
CA TYR A 109 -22.83 -2.77 -11.43
C TYR A 109 -21.65 -2.40 -12.33
N ILE A 110 -20.62 -3.24 -12.40
CA ILE A 110 -19.46 -2.99 -13.25
C ILE A 110 -19.85 -2.96 -14.74
N ASN A 111 -20.74 -3.84 -15.17
CA ASN A 111 -21.21 -3.84 -16.56
C ASN A 111 -22.01 -2.59 -16.90
N GLN A 112 -22.87 -2.12 -16.00
CA GLN A 112 -23.58 -0.85 -16.14
C GLN A 112 -22.62 0.34 -16.23
N LYS A 113 -21.62 0.39 -15.33
CA LYS A 113 -20.60 1.42 -15.32
C LYS A 113 -19.76 1.45 -16.60
N ARG A 114 -19.36 0.28 -17.12
CA ARG A 114 -18.66 0.18 -18.42
C ARG A 114 -19.49 0.72 -19.59
N GLN A 115 -20.81 0.61 -19.51
CA GLN A 115 -21.71 1.13 -20.54
C GLN A 115 -21.99 2.63 -20.38
N SER A 116 -22.21 3.09 -19.16
CA SER A 116 -22.54 4.48 -18.86
C SER A 116 -21.33 5.41 -18.83
N GLU A 117 -20.17 4.88 -18.44
CA GLU A 117 -18.93 5.63 -18.22
C GLU A 117 -17.73 4.93 -18.92
N PRO A 118 -17.78 4.73 -20.26
CA PRO A 118 -16.77 3.96 -20.97
C PRO A 118 -15.37 4.54 -20.88
N ASP A 119 -15.25 5.86 -20.73
CA ASP A 119 -13.95 6.54 -20.59
C ASP A 119 -13.25 6.22 -19.26
N GLN A 120 -14.02 5.91 -18.21
CA GLN A 120 -13.48 5.56 -16.90
C GLN A 120 -13.30 4.05 -16.73
N PHE A 121 -14.27 3.25 -17.19
CA PHE A 121 -14.35 1.82 -16.91
C PHE A 121 -14.05 0.92 -18.12
N GLY A 122 -14.05 1.46 -19.31
CA GLY A 122 -13.82 0.72 -20.57
C GLY A 122 -12.47 1.02 -21.23
N ARG A 123 -11.79 2.08 -20.79
CA ARG A 123 -10.54 2.52 -21.40
C ARG A 123 -9.38 1.63 -20.96
N TYR A 124 -8.68 1.09 -21.94
CA TYR A 124 -7.34 0.52 -21.68
C TYR A 124 -6.36 1.66 -21.39
N PHE A 125 -5.75 1.62 -20.22
CA PHE A 125 -4.69 2.56 -19.86
C PHE A 125 -3.33 1.91 -20.13
N ASP A 126 -2.54 2.52 -21.00
CA ASP A 126 -1.19 2.06 -21.29
C ASP A 126 -0.21 2.47 -20.18
N TRP A 127 -0.21 1.71 -19.10
CA TRP A 127 0.68 1.94 -17.96
C TRP A 127 2.15 1.97 -18.35
N ALA A 128 2.57 1.16 -19.33
CA ALA A 128 3.96 1.11 -19.77
C ALA A 128 4.33 2.35 -20.58
N GLY A 129 3.47 2.76 -21.51
CA GLY A 129 3.70 3.97 -22.34
C GLY A 129 3.71 5.26 -21.53
N GLU A 130 2.92 5.33 -20.44
CA GLU A 130 2.85 6.50 -19.55
C GLU A 130 3.87 6.43 -18.40
N SER A 131 4.68 5.38 -18.32
CA SER A 131 5.68 5.23 -17.26
C SER A 131 6.96 6.01 -17.56
N VAL A 132 7.63 6.43 -16.49
CA VAL A 132 8.97 7.04 -16.60
C VAL A 132 10.02 5.98 -16.31
N PRO A 133 10.94 5.71 -17.26
CA PRO A 133 12.03 4.77 -17.02
C PRO A 133 12.86 5.17 -15.81
N THR A 134 13.16 4.20 -14.95
CA THR A 134 14.00 4.43 -13.77
C THR A 134 15.05 3.32 -13.64
N GLN A 135 16.23 3.69 -13.16
CA GLN A 135 17.35 2.75 -13.04
C GLN A 135 17.24 1.86 -11.80
N LYS A 136 16.63 2.37 -10.74
CA LYS A 136 16.55 1.64 -9.48
C LYS A 136 15.30 2.03 -8.69
N VAL A 137 14.51 1.02 -8.35
CA VAL A 137 13.46 1.09 -7.34
C VAL A 137 13.71 -0.01 -6.33
N THR A 138 13.58 0.28 -5.05
CA THR A 138 13.79 -0.68 -3.96
C THR A 138 12.60 -0.63 -3.02
N LEU A 139 12.07 -1.78 -2.65
CA LEU A 139 11.06 -1.87 -1.60
C LEU A 139 11.72 -1.73 -0.24
N ILE A 140 11.16 -0.89 0.59
CA ILE A 140 11.52 -0.77 2.01
C ILE A 140 10.25 -1.00 2.83
N HIS A 141 10.35 -1.83 3.84
CA HIS A 141 9.24 -2.10 4.77
C HIS A 141 9.76 -2.26 6.19
N ASN A 142 8.89 -2.06 7.16
CA ASN A 142 9.21 -2.35 8.56
C ASN A 142 9.18 -3.87 8.83
N PRO A 143 9.82 -4.35 9.91
CA PRO A 143 9.81 -5.76 10.27
C PRO A 143 8.38 -6.30 10.43
N ILE A 144 8.11 -7.49 9.86
CA ILE A 144 6.82 -8.17 9.99
C ILE A 144 6.64 -8.77 11.40
N GLN A 145 7.75 -9.07 12.09
CA GLN A 145 7.72 -9.74 13.39
C GLN A 145 7.11 -8.83 14.47
N ARG A 146 6.14 -9.37 15.21
CA ARG A 146 5.34 -8.66 16.22
C ARG A 146 6.14 -7.84 17.22
N PHE A 147 7.26 -8.38 17.71
CA PHE A 147 8.06 -7.75 18.75
C PHE A 147 9.26 -6.98 18.22
N ASN A 148 9.52 -7.06 16.94
CA ASN A 148 10.54 -6.23 16.29
C ASN A 148 9.90 -4.90 15.90
N LYS A 149 10.26 -3.84 16.61
CA LYS A 149 9.76 -2.48 16.39
C LYS A 149 10.83 -1.56 15.76
N GLU A 150 11.86 -2.16 15.17
CA GLU A 150 12.86 -1.38 14.45
C GLU A 150 12.24 -0.60 13.29
N PRO A 151 12.44 0.71 13.24
CA PRO A 151 11.81 1.57 12.25
C PRO A 151 12.64 1.63 10.95
N TRP A 152 12.77 0.53 10.24
CA TRP A 152 13.61 0.44 9.03
C TRP A 152 13.25 1.49 7.98
N VAL A 153 11.97 1.71 7.73
CA VAL A 153 11.52 2.73 6.77
C VAL A 153 11.97 4.13 7.21
N TRP A 154 11.92 4.41 8.53
CA TRP A 154 12.37 5.68 9.06
C TRP A 154 13.89 5.86 8.96
N GLN A 155 14.66 4.80 9.19
CA GLN A 155 16.12 4.83 9.06
C GLN A 155 16.54 5.16 7.63
N GLU A 156 15.92 4.53 6.63
CA GLU A 156 16.16 4.85 5.22
C GLU A 156 15.72 6.28 4.87
N PHE A 157 14.58 6.72 5.40
CA PHE A 157 14.11 8.10 5.22
C PHE A 157 15.10 9.12 5.80
N VAL A 158 15.65 8.87 6.98
CA VAL A 158 16.70 9.73 7.58
C VAL A 158 17.94 9.73 6.70
N GLY A 159 18.39 8.57 6.21
CA GLY A 159 19.52 8.50 5.28
C GLY A 159 19.31 9.30 3.99
N LEU A 160 18.07 9.35 3.46
CA LEU A 160 17.74 10.21 2.33
C LEU A 160 17.77 11.71 2.70
N LEU A 161 17.29 12.07 3.89
CA LEU A 161 17.37 13.46 4.39
C LEU A 161 18.81 13.93 4.53
N GLU A 162 19.69 13.09 5.09
CA GLU A 162 21.10 13.41 5.30
C GLU A 162 21.90 13.50 3.99
N GLN A 163 21.46 12.79 2.96
CA GLN A 163 22.07 12.83 1.61
C GLN A 163 21.54 13.98 0.74
N ALA A 164 20.47 14.65 1.14
CA ALA A 164 19.89 15.72 0.37
C ALA A 164 20.76 16.99 0.44
N GLU A 165 21.14 17.52 -0.72
CA GLU A 165 22.00 18.70 -0.82
C GLU A 165 21.22 19.99 -1.12
N ILE A 166 20.09 19.89 -1.83
CA ILE A 166 19.37 21.06 -2.34
C ILE A 166 18.04 21.24 -1.62
N SER A 167 17.15 20.30 -1.77
CA SER A 167 15.79 20.43 -1.20
C SER A 167 15.17 19.08 -0.84
N VAL A 168 14.29 19.11 0.13
CA VAL A 168 13.45 17.98 0.54
C VAL A 168 12.00 18.40 0.53
N PHE A 169 11.15 17.61 -0.12
CA PHE A 169 9.71 17.81 -0.12
C PHE A 169 9.02 16.60 0.50
N ILE A 170 8.28 16.84 1.58
CA ILE A 170 7.56 15.81 2.31
C ILE A 170 6.06 16.09 2.22
N GLN A 171 5.31 15.15 1.67
CA GLN A 171 3.85 15.19 1.69
C GLN A 171 3.33 14.08 2.59
N SER A 172 2.74 14.46 3.71
CA SER A 172 2.15 13.51 4.65
C SER A 172 1.07 14.18 5.49
N PRO A 173 -0.09 13.55 5.70
CA PRO A 173 -1.13 14.10 6.57
C PRO A 173 -0.66 14.19 8.03
N TYR A 174 0.36 13.43 8.40
CA TYR A 174 0.91 13.41 9.76
C TYR A 174 2.43 13.25 9.75
N VAL A 175 3.14 14.14 10.41
CA VAL A 175 4.57 14.03 10.67
C VAL A 175 4.77 13.95 12.18
N ILE A 176 4.63 12.75 12.73
CA ILE A 176 4.67 12.51 14.18
C ILE A 176 5.78 11.51 14.53
N PRO A 177 7.04 11.94 14.59
CA PRO A 177 8.13 11.04 14.94
C PRO A 177 8.03 10.61 16.41
N SER A 178 8.05 9.32 16.66
CA SER A 178 8.12 8.75 18.00
C SER A 178 9.44 9.12 18.70
N ARG A 179 9.54 8.90 20.02
CA ARG A 179 10.82 9.08 20.74
C ARG A 179 11.93 8.19 20.19
N GLN A 180 11.60 7.00 19.72
CA GLN A 180 12.57 6.08 19.12
C GLN A 180 13.04 6.62 17.75
N MET A 181 12.14 7.07 16.91
CA MET A 181 12.45 7.62 15.59
C MET A 181 13.38 8.84 15.69
N ARG A 182 13.14 9.71 16.68
CA ARG A 182 13.98 10.91 16.92
C ARG A 182 15.44 10.60 17.26
N ARG A 183 15.76 9.38 17.71
CA ARG A 183 17.15 8.98 18.01
C ARG A 183 17.99 8.76 16.74
N TYR A 184 17.33 8.50 15.62
CA TYR A 184 18.00 8.30 14.34
C TYR A 184 18.21 9.59 13.54
N LEU A 185 17.52 10.68 13.88
CA LEU A 185 17.60 11.94 13.16
C LEU A 185 18.57 12.91 13.86
N ASP A 186 19.68 13.19 13.21
CA ASP A 186 20.61 14.26 13.60
C ASP A 186 20.44 15.44 12.64
N PHE A 187 19.79 16.49 13.10
CA PHE A 187 19.55 17.69 12.30
C PHE A 187 20.84 18.39 11.87
N ASN A 188 21.97 18.15 12.54
CA ASN A 188 23.25 18.73 12.13
C ASN A 188 23.82 18.07 10.87
N GLN A 189 23.33 16.89 10.51
CA GLN A 189 23.73 16.18 9.29
C GLN A 189 22.82 16.49 8.11
N VAL A 190 21.69 17.13 8.32
CA VAL A 190 20.77 17.54 7.25
C VAL A 190 21.26 18.86 6.67
N THR A 191 21.83 18.81 5.48
CA THR A 191 22.44 19.96 4.80
C THR A 191 21.56 20.62 3.75
N ALA A 192 20.41 20.00 3.43
CA ALA A 192 19.46 20.57 2.47
C ALA A 192 19.03 21.99 2.89
N ALA A 193 19.12 22.94 1.96
CA ALA A 193 18.78 24.34 2.21
C ALA A 193 17.29 24.56 2.46
N ASP A 194 16.44 23.78 1.76
CA ASP A 194 14.99 23.91 1.80
C ASP A 194 14.30 22.60 2.17
N ILE A 195 13.54 22.60 3.26
CA ILE A 195 12.68 21.47 3.64
C ILE A 195 11.24 21.97 3.68
N THR A 196 10.42 21.45 2.78
CA THR A 196 8.99 21.75 2.70
C THR A 196 8.16 20.55 3.17
N ILE A 197 7.25 20.77 4.10
CA ILE A 197 6.32 19.75 4.61
C ILE A 197 4.89 20.22 4.33
N LEU A 198 4.09 19.40 3.65
CA LEU A 198 2.69 19.65 3.30
C LEU A 198 1.79 18.55 3.89
#